data_f4d2b0fbc68c978b3a3652b47fcbcbd9
#
_entry.id   f4d2b0fbc68c978b3a3652b47fcbcbd9
#
_cell.length_a   1.000
_cell.length_b   1.000
_cell.length_c   1.000
_cell.angle_alpha   90.00
_cell.angle_beta   90.00
_cell.angle_gamma   90.00
#
_symmetry.space_group_name_H-M   'P 1'
#
loop_
_entity.id
_entity.type
_entity.pdbx_description
1 polymer ?
#
loop_
_entity_poly.entity_id
_entity_poly.type
_entity_poly.pdbx_seq_one_letter_code
_entity_poly.pdbx_strand_id
1 'polypeptide(L)'
;MKNAPSFLGYSRLAAEITAGKTDQREQFDFSTEHPLPKPGAPLYENLRAPNQWPSETALPGFRDVFTDYMTKMSEMSIAFTSLIAEAMHLPRDAFDKYFDQDQQHKLKIVKYPALSTLDQEAGVEGQGVGPHKDSMLTSYLLQVTNHRGLQVQNVAGTWIDCPPIPGTLVVAIGQALEALTQGVCVSTTHRVLSPSAGSGARLSIPFFQGVRYDAEFDELDEVGVGNVPEDIKEQRRRIIEKNGGRIDDVEF
;
A
#
# COMPACT_ATOMS: atom_id res chain seq x y z
N MET A 1 14.08 2.72 -11.96
CA MET A 1 13.37 1.46 -11.71
C MET A 1 13.81 0.29 -12.58
N LYS A 2 13.72 0.34 -13.91
CA LYS A 2 13.97 -0.84 -14.79
C LYS A 2 15.26 -1.63 -14.56
N ASN A 3 16.27 -1.04 -13.93
CA ASN A 3 17.58 -1.64 -13.74
C ASN A 3 17.98 -1.82 -12.27
N ALA A 4 17.06 -1.58 -11.33
CA ALA A 4 17.34 -1.71 -9.91
C ALA A 4 16.47 -2.85 -9.32
N PRO A 5 17.09 -3.89 -8.75
CA PRO A 5 16.35 -4.99 -8.13
C PRO A 5 15.47 -4.55 -6.96
N SER A 6 15.77 -3.40 -6.37
CA SER A 6 15.02 -2.79 -5.27
C SER A 6 13.70 -2.14 -5.67
N PHE A 7 13.42 -1.98 -6.98
CA PHE A 7 12.24 -1.28 -7.52
C PHE A 7 12.09 0.19 -7.06
N LEU A 8 13.19 0.84 -6.63
CA LEU A 8 13.20 2.23 -6.21
C LEU A 8 13.46 3.19 -7.39
N GLY A 9 12.95 4.41 -7.26
CA GLY A 9 13.16 5.49 -8.22
C GLY A 9 11.93 5.79 -9.08
N TYR A 10 12.15 6.50 -10.18
CA TYR A 10 11.09 7.01 -11.05
C TYR A 10 10.54 5.96 -12.02
N SER A 11 9.23 5.85 -12.07
CA SER A 11 8.45 5.14 -13.08
C SER A 11 7.68 6.14 -13.93
N ARG A 12 7.94 6.12 -15.24
CA ARG A 12 7.32 7.05 -16.18
C ARG A 12 5.82 6.77 -16.36
N LEU A 13 5.10 7.75 -16.88
CA LEU A 13 3.70 7.62 -17.25
C LEU A 13 3.46 6.38 -18.13
N ALA A 14 2.42 5.64 -17.83
CA ALA A 14 1.98 4.45 -18.57
C ALA A 14 3.02 3.30 -18.63
N ALA A 15 3.89 3.21 -17.63
CA ALA A 15 4.90 2.16 -17.55
C ALA A 15 4.40 0.88 -16.84
N GLU A 16 3.30 0.97 -16.12
CA GLU A 16 2.76 -0.12 -15.32
C GLU A 16 1.42 -0.62 -15.87
N ILE A 17 1.08 -1.86 -15.57
CA ILE A 17 -0.14 -2.53 -16.02
C ILE A 17 -0.78 -3.17 -14.80
N THR A 18 -2.06 -2.87 -14.56
CA THR A 18 -2.86 -3.50 -13.50
C THR A 18 -4.14 -4.09 -14.11
N ALA A 19 -4.46 -5.31 -13.74
CA ALA A 19 -5.63 -6.04 -14.28
C ALA A 19 -5.70 -6.04 -15.83
N GLY A 20 -4.55 -6.19 -16.49
CA GLY A 20 -4.44 -6.28 -17.95
C GLY A 20 -4.59 -4.94 -18.71
N LYS A 21 -4.69 -3.81 -18.01
CA LYS A 21 -4.79 -2.47 -18.62
C LYS A 21 -3.65 -1.57 -18.12
N THR A 22 -3.18 -0.67 -18.98
CA THR A 22 -2.14 0.30 -18.65
C THR A 22 -2.63 1.34 -17.66
N ASP A 23 -1.87 1.54 -16.58
CA ASP A 23 -2.13 2.56 -15.57
C ASP A 23 -1.69 3.94 -16.08
N GLN A 24 -2.59 4.91 -15.97
CA GLN A 24 -2.33 6.31 -16.32
C GLN A 24 -1.75 7.05 -15.11
N ARG A 25 -0.54 6.67 -14.70
CA ARG A 25 0.20 7.30 -13.61
C ARG A 25 1.69 7.36 -13.89
N GLU A 26 2.33 8.33 -13.30
CA GLU A 26 3.77 8.37 -13.10
C GLU A 26 4.04 8.41 -11.60
N GLN A 27 5.13 7.84 -11.15
CA GLN A 27 5.43 7.76 -9.73
C GLN A 27 6.91 7.75 -9.43
N PHE A 28 7.24 8.10 -8.20
CA PHE A 28 8.55 7.91 -7.64
C PHE A 28 8.44 7.05 -6.37
N ASP A 29 9.20 5.97 -6.33
CA ASP A 29 9.19 4.97 -5.26
C ASP A 29 10.40 5.15 -4.35
N PHE A 30 10.14 5.23 -3.04
CA PHE A 30 11.10 5.28 -1.95
C PHE A 30 10.86 4.14 -0.96
N SER A 31 11.87 3.84 -0.15
CA SER A 31 11.75 2.88 0.95
C SER A 31 12.51 3.36 2.17
N THR A 32 12.43 2.60 3.27
CA THR A 32 13.41 2.70 4.34
C THR A 32 14.81 2.68 3.74
N GLU A 33 15.67 3.61 4.16
CA GLU A 33 17.02 3.76 3.59
C GLU A 33 17.92 2.62 4.07
N HIS A 34 18.48 1.87 3.13
CA HIS A 34 19.40 0.78 3.41
C HIS A 34 20.64 0.85 2.50
N PRO A 35 21.79 0.36 2.95
CA PRO A 35 22.91 0.12 2.07
C PRO A 35 22.58 -0.99 1.05
N LEU A 36 23.33 -1.07 -0.02
CA LEU A 36 23.22 -2.21 -0.95
C LEU A 36 23.58 -3.52 -0.22
N PRO A 37 22.92 -4.63 -0.55
CA PRO A 37 23.22 -5.93 0.03
C PRO A 37 24.65 -6.37 -0.30
N LYS A 38 25.24 -7.15 0.61
CA LYS A 38 26.57 -7.74 0.38
C LYS A 38 26.50 -8.82 -0.72
N PRO A 39 27.59 -9.04 -1.48
CA PRO A 39 27.65 -10.17 -2.41
C PRO A 39 27.37 -11.50 -1.70
N GLY A 40 26.45 -12.30 -2.25
CA GLY A 40 26.05 -13.57 -1.68
C GLY A 40 24.97 -13.49 -0.59
N ALA A 41 24.43 -12.32 -0.32
CA ALA A 41 23.26 -12.16 0.57
C ALA A 41 22.03 -12.91 0.02
N PRO A 42 21.09 -13.29 0.89
CA PRO A 42 19.80 -13.88 0.48
C PRO A 42 19.06 -13.00 -0.54
N LEU A 43 18.28 -13.62 -1.42
CA LEU A 43 17.63 -12.92 -2.54
C LEU A 43 16.68 -11.78 -2.09
N TYR A 44 16.00 -11.94 -0.96
CA TYR A 44 15.12 -10.91 -0.43
C TYR A 44 15.85 -9.61 -0.07
N GLU A 45 17.13 -9.67 0.24
CA GLU A 45 17.94 -8.48 0.50
C GLU A 45 18.16 -7.61 -0.75
N ASN A 46 17.91 -8.12 -1.96
CA ASN A 46 17.93 -7.30 -3.17
C ASN A 46 16.87 -6.17 -3.17
N LEU A 47 15.89 -6.24 -2.29
CA LEU A 47 14.93 -5.16 -2.08
C LEU A 47 15.51 -3.98 -1.28
N ARG A 48 16.66 -4.17 -0.61
CA ARG A 48 17.38 -3.14 0.13
C ARG A 48 18.25 -2.31 -0.81
N ALA A 49 18.10 -1.01 -0.75
CA ALA A 49 18.98 -0.09 -1.51
C ALA A 49 18.89 1.32 -0.93
N PRO A 50 19.89 2.18 -1.21
CA PRO A 50 19.76 3.61 -1.02
C PRO A 50 18.65 4.17 -1.92
N ASN A 51 17.89 5.14 -1.41
CA ASN A 51 16.92 5.86 -2.21
C ASN A 51 17.60 6.72 -3.27
N GLN A 52 16.91 6.92 -4.39
CA GLN A 52 17.36 7.80 -5.46
C GLN A 52 16.86 9.23 -5.18
N TRP A 53 17.63 9.98 -4.38
CA TRP A 53 17.27 11.33 -4.01
C TRP A 53 17.46 12.33 -5.15
N PRO A 54 16.57 13.32 -5.32
CA PRO A 54 16.87 14.47 -6.14
C PRO A 54 18.07 15.23 -5.58
N SER A 55 18.79 15.93 -6.45
CA SER A 55 19.92 16.75 -5.97
C SER A 55 19.42 17.90 -5.08
N GLU A 56 20.21 18.26 -4.09
CA GLU A 56 19.89 19.36 -3.17
C GLU A 56 19.76 20.70 -3.90
N THR A 57 20.46 20.86 -5.03
CA THR A 57 20.32 22.05 -5.88
C THR A 57 19.00 22.09 -6.64
N ALA A 58 18.40 20.94 -6.96
CA ALA A 58 17.10 20.88 -7.65
C ALA A 58 15.92 21.01 -6.69
N LEU A 59 16.00 20.40 -5.52
CA LEU A 59 14.97 20.40 -4.49
C LEU A 59 15.60 20.54 -3.10
N PRO A 60 15.96 21.75 -2.67
CA PRO A 60 16.57 21.98 -1.36
C PRO A 60 15.69 21.49 -0.21
N GLY A 61 16.26 20.74 0.75
CA GLY A 61 15.58 20.24 1.93
C GLY A 61 14.54 19.12 1.68
N PHE A 62 14.37 18.65 0.44
CA PHE A 62 13.41 17.61 0.11
C PHE A 62 13.68 16.32 0.88
N ARG A 63 14.95 15.89 0.95
CA ARG A 63 15.33 14.66 1.63
C ARG A 63 15.00 14.72 3.11
N ASP A 64 15.27 15.84 3.78
CA ASP A 64 15.03 15.99 5.22
C ASP A 64 13.54 15.94 5.55
N VAL A 65 12.71 16.68 4.82
CA VAL A 65 11.24 16.68 4.96
C VAL A 65 10.67 15.29 4.72
N PHE A 66 11.16 14.62 3.69
CA PHE A 66 10.70 13.29 3.32
C PHE A 66 11.10 12.23 4.37
N THR A 67 12.32 12.30 4.87
CA THR A 67 12.82 11.38 5.91
C THR A 67 12.05 11.56 7.22
N ASP A 68 11.78 12.82 7.63
CA ASP A 68 10.96 13.13 8.80
C ASP A 68 9.53 12.59 8.63
N TYR A 69 8.93 12.76 7.45
CA TYR A 69 7.61 12.20 7.16
C TYR A 69 7.60 10.66 7.23
N MET A 70 8.59 9.98 6.65
CA MET A 70 8.74 8.52 6.72
C MET A 70 8.84 8.03 8.17
N THR A 71 9.64 8.71 9.00
CA THR A 71 9.80 8.36 10.42
C THR A 71 8.48 8.48 11.17
N LYS A 72 7.77 9.60 11.02
CA LYS A 72 6.47 9.83 11.66
C LYS A 72 5.40 8.83 11.20
N MET A 73 5.40 8.51 9.91
CA MET A 73 4.48 7.51 9.37
C MET A 73 4.79 6.11 9.90
N SER A 74 6.07 5.75 10.04
CA SER A 74 6.48 4.49 10.66
C SER A 74 5.97 4.39 12.11
N GLU A 75 6.27 5.39 12.94
CA GLU A 75 5.82 5.44 14.35
C GLU A 75 4.29 5.35 14.46
N MET A 76 3.57 6.14 13.66
CA MET A 76 2.11 6.14 13.64
C MET A 76 1.56 4.78 13.21
N SER A 77 2.13 4.16 12.18
CA SER A 77 1.65 2.88 11.65
C SER A 77 1.84 1.74 12.65
N ILE A 78 2.96 1.71 13.38
CA ILE A 78 3.23 0.75 14.45
C ILE A 78 2.22 0.94 15.60
N ALA A 79 2.02 2.18 16.03
CA ALA A 79 1.03 2.48 17.07
C ALA A 79 -0.40 2.07 16.63
N PHE A 80 -0.75 2.26 15.35
CA PHE A 80 -2.04 1.84 14.82
C PHE A 80 -2.17 0.31 14.75
N THR A 81 -1.09 -0.41 14.46
CA THR A 81 -1.06 -1.88 14.48
C THR A 81 -1.38 -2.43 15.87
N SER A 82 -0.92 -1.77 16.95
CA SER A 82 -1.30 -2.13 18.33
C SER A 82 -2.80 -1.97 18.58
N LEU A 83 -3.45 -0.97 17.97
CA LEU A 83 -4.91 -0.81 18.06
C LEU A 83 -5.66 -1.87 17.25
N ILE A 84 -5.10 -2.32 16.13
CA ILE A 84 -5.65 -3.45 15.37
C ILE A 84 -5.59 -4.73 16.22
N ALA A 85 -4.45 -4.99 16.89
CA ALA A 85 -4.33 -6.13 17.80
C ALA A 85 -5.40 -6.08 18.89
N GLU A 86 -5.57 -4.93 19.55
CA GLU A 86 -6.59 -4.73 20.59
C GLU A 86 -8.02 -4.94 20.04
N ALA A 87 -8.33 -4.45 18.85
CA ALA A 87 -9.63 -4.66 18.19
C ALA A 87 -9.89 -6.13 17.86
N MET A 88 -8.84 -6.93 17.70
CA MET A 88 -8.90 -8.38 17.51
C MET A 88 -8.88 -9.16 18.83
N HIS A 89 -8.94 -8.49 19.98
CA HIS A 89 -8.79 -9.10 21.32
C HIS A 89 -7.46 -9.79 21.56
N LEU A 90 -6.40 -9.35 20.87
CA LEU A 90 -5.02 -9.77 21.08
C LEU A 90 -4.29 -8.82 22.05
N PRO A 91 -3.17 -9.24 22.66
CA PRO A 91 -2.26 -8.33 23.34
C PRO A 91 -1.82 -7.19 22.40
N ARG A 92 -1.67 -5.98 22.92
CA ARG A 92 -1.29 -4.79 22.13
C ARG A 92 0.05 -4.94 21.40
N ASP A 93 0.94 -5.74 21.95
CA ASP A 93 2.28 -6.06 21.45
C ASP A 93 2.34 -7.31 20.57
N ALA A 94 1.19 -7.91 20.23
CA ALA A 94 1.11 -9.15 19.46
C ALA A 94 1.86 -9.10 18.11
N PHE A 95 1.97 -7.93 17.52
CA PHE A 95 2.64 -7.72 16.24
C PHE A 95 4.05 -7.12 16.36
N ASP A 96 4.52 -6.78 17.57
CA ASP A 96 5.79 -6.06 17.75
C ASP A 96 7.00 -6.85 17.23
N LYS A 97 6.94 -8.19 17.28
CA LYS A 97 8.00 -9.06 16.76
C LYS A 97 8.26 -8.93 15.25
N TYR A 98 7.34 -8.32 14.51
CA TYR A 98 7.49 -8.07 13.07
C TYR A 98 8.14 -6.75 12.75
N PHE A 99 8.37 -5.91 13.75
CA PHE A 99 8.95 -4.59 13.61
C PHE A 99 10.32 -4.53 14.29
N ASP A 100 11.31 -4.07 13.55
CA ASP A 100 12.66 -3.82 14.03
C ASP A 100 13.23 -2.55 13.36
N GLN A 101 14.53 -2.37 13.37
CA GLN A 101 15.17 -1.24 12.69
C GLN A 101 15.28 -1.44 11.17
N ASP A 102 15.08 -2.66 10.70
CA ASP A 102 15.24 -3.06 9.30
C ASP A 102 13.91 -3.25 8.55
N GLN A 103 12.86 -2.57 8.99
CA GLN A 103 11.54 -2.64 8.37
C GLN A 103 11.58 -2.18 6.90
N GLN A 104 10.79 -2.86 6.05
CA GLN A 104 10.72 -2.54 4.63
C GLN A 104 9.57 -1.59 4.27
N HIS A 105 9.45 -0.45 4.93
CA HIS A 105 8.46 0.55 4.56
C HIS A 105 8.69 1.04 3.14
N LYS A 106 7.59 1.32 2.45
CA LYS A 106 7.59 1.95 1.13
C LYS A 106 6.79 3.24 1.18
N LEU A 107 7.22 4.22 0.40
CA LEU A 107 6.49 5.45 0.19
C LEU A 107 6.53 5.80 -1.30
N LYS A 108 5.40 6.22 -1.84
CA LYS A 108 5.34 6.67 -3.24
C LYS A 108 4.88 8.12 -3.30
N ILE A 109 5.37 8.82 -4.29
CA ILE A 109 4.75 10.07 -4.77
C ILE A 109 4.14 9.73 -6.11
N VAL A 110 2.81 9.81 -6.21
CA VAL A 110 2.08 9.37 -7.40
C VAL A 110 1.32 10.54 -8.00
N LYS A 111 1.45 10.68 -9.33
CA LYS A 111 0.71 11.66 -10.12
C LYS A 111 -0.15 10.95 -11.16
N TYR A 112 -1.44 11.23 -11.13
CA TYR A 112 -2.43 10.78 -12.09
C TYR A 112 -2.82 11.98 -12.97
N PRO A 113 -2.45 12.01 -14.25
CA PRO A 113 -2.87 13.09 -15.15
C PRO A 113 -4.38 13.05 -15.37
N ALA A 114 -4.94 14.22 -15.67
CA ALA A 114 -6.33 14.29 -16.13
C ALA A 114 -6.50 13.60 -17.50
N LEU A 115 -7.70 13.12 -17.77
CA LEU A 115 -8.07 12.62 -19.09
C LEU A 115 -7.88 13.71 -20.16
N SER A 116 -7.65 13.29 -21.39
CA SER A 116 -7.80 14.22 -22.53
C SER A 116 -9.29 14.55 -22.75
N THR A 117 -9.57 15.69 -23.36
CA THR A 117 -10.94 16.05 -23.74
C THR A 117 -11.57 14.99 -24.65
N LEU A 118 -10.79 14.45 -25.60
CA LEU A 118 -11.24 13.43 -26.52
C LEU A 118 -11.62 12.12 -25.82
N ASP A 119 -10.79 11.67 -24.85
CA ASP A 119 -11.07 10.44 -24.09
C ASP A 119 -12.35 10.62 -23.25
N GLN A 120 -12.51 11.80 -22.62
CA GLN A 120 -13.71 12.08 -21.82
C GLN A 120 -14.97 12.13 -22.68
N GLU A 121 -14.93 12.79 -23.84
CA GLU A 121 -16.05 12.84 -24.80
C GLU A 121 -16.38 11.46 -25.36
N ALA A 122 -15.37 10.60 -25.53
CA ALA A 122 -15.56 9.21 -25.94
C ALA A 122 -16.09 8.30 -24.81
N GLY A 123 -16.31 8.84 -23.59
CA GLY A 123 -16.79 8.07 -22.45
C GLY A 123 -15.75 7.10 -21.87
N VAL A 124 -14.46 7.34 -22.11
CA VAL A 124 -13.39 6.50 -21.58
C VAL A 124 -13.28 6.71 -20.06
N GLU A 125 -13.50 5.66 -19.30
CA GLU A 125 -13.16 5.63 -17.88
C GLU A 125 -11.65 5.43 -17.75
N GLY A 126 -10.92 6.50 -17.43
CA GLY A 126 -9.46 6.46 -17.32
C GLY A 126 -9.01 5.65 -16.11
N GLN A 127 -8.20 4.62 -16.34
CA GLN A 127 -7.57 3.86 -15.28
C GLN A 127 -6.33 4.57 -14.78
N GLY A 128 -6.41 5.29 -13.65
CA GLY A 128 -5.24 5.81 -12.96
C GLY A 128 -4.38 4.67 -12.41
N VAL A 129 -4.99 3.79 -11.62
CA VAL A 129 -4.50 2.44 -11.30
C VAL A 129 -5.68 1.48 -11.23
N GLY A 130 -5.52 0.30 -11.82
CA GLY A 130 -6.56 -0.72 -11.88
C GLY A 130 -6.91 -1.32 -10.51
N PRO A 131 -7.98 -2.13 -10.45
CA PRO A 131 -8.33 -2.87 -9.24
C PRO A 131 -7.17 -3.72 -8.74
N HIS A 132 -6.78 -3.54 -7.49
CA HIS A 132 -5.71 -4.30 -6.84
C HIS A 132 -5.89 -4.30 -5.31
N LYS A 133 -5.11 -5.13 -4.64
CA LYS A 133 -4.90 -5.14 -3.20
C LYS A 133 -3.45 -4.77 -2.93
N ASP A 134 -3.18 -4.10 -1.82
CA ASP A 134 -1.81 -3.81 -1.40
C ASP A 134 -1.18 -5.04 -0.75
N SER A 135 0.05 -5.36 -1.08
CA SER A 135 0.76 -6.54 -0.55
C SER A 135 1.30 -6.36 0.86
N MET A 136 1.54 -5.12 1.30
CA MET A 136 2.13 -4.81 2.61
C MET A 136 1.13 -5.03 3.76
N LEU A 137 1.55 -4.76 5.01
CA LEU A 137 0.72 -4.98 6.19
C LEU A 137 -0.51 -4.06 6.21
N THR A 138 -0.26 -2.76 6.14
CA THR A 138 -1.29 -1.72 6.02
C THR A 138 -0.79 -0.62 5.09
N SER A 139 -1.73 0.14 4.54
CA SER A 139 -1.45 1.29 3.67
C SER A 139 -2.13 2.55 4.22
N TYR A 140 -1.44 3.66 4.13
CA TYR A 140 -1.89 4.97 4.60
C TYR A 140 -1.78 5.96 3.44
N LEU A 141 -2.92 6.34 2.89
CA LEU A 141 -2.96 7.14 1.66
C LEU A 141 -3.26 8.60 1.99
N LEU A 142 -2.26 9.47 1.81
CA LEU A 142 -2.45 10.91 1.81
C LEU A 142 -2.95 11.36 0.44
N GLN A 143 -4.17 11.89 0.37
CA GLN A 143 -4.71 12.51 -0.82
C GLN A 143 -4.34 14.01 -0.82
N VAL A 144 -3.35 14.39 -1.65
CA VAL A 144 -2.74 15.73 -1.62
C VAL A 144 -3.65 16.78 -2.28
N THR A 145 -4.39 16.38 -3.30
CA THR A 145 -5.28 17.26 -4.06
C THR A 145 -6.74 16.94 -3.82
N ASN A 146 -7.65 17.89 -4.07
CA ASN A 146 -9.10 17.68 -3.88
C ASN A 146 -9.78 16.87 -4.99
N HIS A 147 -9.01 16.20 -5.85
CA HIS A 147 -9.57 15.35 -6.91
C HIS A 147 -10.13 14.06 -6.35
N ARG A 148 -11.34 13.74 -6.73
CA ARG A 148 -11.90 12.39 -6.54
C ARG A 148 -11.16 11.39 -7.43
N GLY A 149 -11.40 10.10 -7.22
CA GLY A 149 -10.85 9.03 -8.05
C GLY A 149 -10.49 7.79 -7.27
N LEU A 150 -10.08 7.91 -5.99
CA LEU A 150 -9.89 6.74 -5.15
C LEU A 150 -11.24 6.09 -4.86
N GLN A 151 -11.35 4.80 -5.15
CA GLN A 151 -12.52 3.97 -4.89
C GLN A 151 -12.10 2.67 -4.20
N VAL A 152 -12.91 2.22 -3.26
CA VAL A 152 -12.76 0.93 -2.58
C VAL A 152 -13.94 0.03 -2.92
N GLN A 153 -13.72 -1.27 -2.97
CA GLN A 153 -14.77 -2.24 -3.23
C GLN A 153 -15.26 -2.84 -1.91
N ASN A 154 -16.56 -2.75 -1.64
CA ASN A 154 -17.14 -3.39 -0.46
C ASN A 154 -17.33 -4.90 -0.67
N VAL A 155 -17.71 -5.61 0.38
CA VAL A 155 -17.95 -7.07 0.35
C VAL A 155 -19.05 -7.52 -0.62
N ALA A 156 -19.90 -6.59 -1.07
CA ALA A 156 -20.92 -6.85 -2.10
C ALA A 156 -20.41 -6.62 -3.52
N GLY A 157 -19.13 -6.24 -3.69
CA GLY A 157 -18.53 -5.94 -4.97
C GLY A 157 -18.83 -4.53 -5.51
N THR A 158 -19.47 -3.68 -4.71
CA THR A 158 -19.81 -2.31 -5.12
C THR A 158 -18.65 -1.36 -4.86
N TRP A 159 -18.34 -0.52 -5.85
CA TRP A 159 -17.34 0.53 -5.71
C TRP A 159 -17.88 1.72 -4.93
N ILE A 160 -17.12 2.14 -3.91
CA ILE A 160 -17.45 3.27 -3.03
C ILE A 160 -16.36 4.32 -3.18
N ASP A 161 -16.75 5.58 -3.44
CA ASP A 161 -15.82 6.69 -3.49
C ASP A 161 -15.21 6.99 -2.12
N CYS A 162 -13.89 7.22 -2.10
CA CYS A 162 -13.16 7.76 -0.96
C CYS A 162 -12.73 9.19 -1.27
N PRO A 163 -13.60 10.19 -1.07
CA PRO A 163 -13.26 11.58 -1.37
C PRO A 163 -12.13 12.07 -0.44
N PRO A 164 -11.27 12.98 -0.90
CA PRO A 164 -10.27 13.59 -0.04
C PRO A 164 -10.92 14.39 1.09
N ILE A 165 -10.45 14.16 2.30
CA ILE A 165 -10.84 14.92 3.50
C ILE A 165 -9.57 15.54 4.07
N PRO A 166 -9.46 16.88 4.16
CA PRO A 166 -8.27 17.55 4.68
C PRO A 166 -7.88 17.05 6.07
N GLY A 167 -6.60 16.85 6.30
CA GLY A 167 -6.07 16.40 7.60
C GLY A 167 -6.29 14.92 7.93
N THR A 168 -6.70 14.10 6.94
CA THR A 168 -6.91 12.67 7.15
C THR A 168 -6.07 11.82 6.21
N LEU A 169 -5.91 10.55 6.61
CA LEU A 169 -5.37 9.48 5.79
C LEU A 169 -6.46 8.45 5.53
N VAL A 170 -6.50 7.89 4.32
CA VAL A 170 -7.28 6.67 4.07
C VAL A 170 -6.40 5.48 4.48
N VAL A 171 -6.90 4.64 5.38
CA VAL A 171 -6.18 3.45 5.84
C VAL A 171 -6.80 2.22 5.19
N ALA A 172 -5.95 1.37 4.62
CA ALA A 172 -6.35 0.10 4.05
C ALA A 172 -5.56 -1.06 4.67
N ILE A 173 -6.24 -2.18 4.88
CA ILE A 173 -5.62 -3.45 5.24
C ILE A 173 -4.96 -4.02 4.00
N GLY A 174 -3.71 -4.44 4.13
CA GLY A 174 -2.98 -5.12 3.07
C GLY A 174 -3.06 -6.64 3.16
N GLN A 175 -2.58 -7.32 2.11
CA GLN A 175 -2.61 -8.79 2.02
C GLN A 175 -1.73 -9.45 3.09
N ALA A 176 -0.63 -8.83 3.50
CA ALA A 176 0.19 -9.34 4.59
C ALA A 176 -0.60 -9.44 5.91
N LEU A 177 -1.39 -8.42 6.28
CA LEU A 177 -2.22 -8.49 7.49
C LEU A 177 -3.41 -9.46 7.29
N GLU A 178 -3.96 -9.57 6.09
CA GLU A 178 -4.99 -10.58 5.78
C GLU A 178 -4.44 -12.00 5.98
N ALA A 179 -3.25 -12.29 5.48
CA ALA A 179 -2.58 -13.58 5.69
C ALA A 179 -2.25 -13.83 7.17
N LEU A 180 -1.63 -12.84 7.83
CA LEU A 180 -1.29 -12.82 9.25
C LEU A 180 -2.46 -13.21 10.14
N THR A 181 -3.60 -12.64 9.87
CA THR A 181 -4.81 -12.83 10.66
C THR A 181 -5.69 -13.97 10.12
N GLN A 182 -5.14 -14.80 9.23
CA GLN A 182 -5.87 -15.90 8.58
C GLN A 182 -7.23 -15.43 8.03
N GLY A 183 -7.25 -14.22 7.48
CA GLY A 183 -8.43 -13.62 6.87
C GLY A 183 -9.42 -12.97 7.84
N VAL A 184 -9.11 -12.82 9.12
CA VAL A 184 -9.92 -12.03 10.06
C VAL A 184 -9.92 -10.55 9.65
N CYS A 185 -8.76 -9.99 9.35
CA CYS A 185 -8.65 -8.70 8.66
C CYS A 185 -8.66 -8.94 7.15
N VAL A 186 -9.50 -8.21 6.42
CA VAL A 186 -9.66 -8.39 4.97
C VAL A 186 -8.92 -7.29 4.23
N SER A 187 -8.05 -7.68 3.31
CA SER A 187 -7.46 -6.74 2.37
C SER A 187 -8.53 -6.21 1.41
N THR A 188 -8.61 -4.89 1.29
CA THR A 188 -9.65 -4.22 0.51
C THR A 188 -9.19 -3.95 -0.91
N THR A 189 -9.89 -4.51 -1.88
CA THR A 189 -9.68 -4.17 -3.29
C THR A 189 -10.00 -2.70 -3.52
N HIS A 190 -9.10 -1.98 -4.16
CA HIS A 190 -9.26 -0.56 -4.46
C HIS A 190 -8.69 -0.20 -5.83
N ARG A 191 -9.11 0.94 -6.35
CA ARG A 191 -8.66 1.48 -7.65
C ARG A 191 -8.59 3.00 -7.63
N VAL A 192 -7.94 3.58 -8.62
CA VAL A 192 -7.97 5.03 -8.85
C VAL A 192 -8.39 5.31 -10.29
N LEU A 193 -9.40 6.15 -10.43
CA LEU A 193 -9.82 6.71 -11.70
C LEU A 193 -9.02 7.98 -12.02
N SER A 194 -8.70 8.19 -13.29
CA SER A 194 -8.06 9.41 -13.73
C SER A 194 -8.99 10.61 -13.53
N PRO A 195 -8.47 11.80 -13.16
CA PRO A 195 -9.28 13.00 -13.05
C PRO A 195 -9.93 13.40 -14.39
N SER A 196 -11.05 14.10 -14.33
CA SER A 196 -11.74 14.61 -15.51
C SER A 196 -10.87 15.58 -16.32
N ALA A 197 -11.12 15.68 -17.61
CA ALA A 197 -10.41 16.61 -18.49
C ALA A 197 -10.50 18.05 -17.96
N GLY A 198 -9.40 18.79 -18.01
CA GLY A 198 -9.30 20.17 -17.54
C GLY A 198 -9.25 20.37 -16.02
N SER A 199 -9.41 19.33 -15.21
CA SER A 199 -9.38 19.46 -13.74
C SER A 199 -7.97 19.51 -13.14
N GLY A 200 -6.93 19.22 -13.91
CA GLY A 200 -5.57 19.08 -13.43
C GLY A 200 -5.24 17.67 -12.93
N ALA A 201 -4.01 17.46 -12.51
CA ALA A 201 -3.53 16.17 -12.07
C ALA A 201 -3.90 15.91 -10.59
N ARG A 202 -4.29 14.66 -10.29
CA ARG A 202 -4.42 14.18 -8.91
C ARG A 202 -3.06 13.75 -8.38
N LEU A 203 -2.73 14.19 -7.16
CA LEU A 203 -1.52 13.79 -6.43
C LEU A 203 -1.89 12.98 -5.19
N SER A 204 -1.13 11.93 -4.94
CA SER A 204 -1.28 11.06 -3.76
C SER A 204 0.08 10.62 -3.24
N ILE A 205 0.19 10.48 -1.93
CA ILE A 205 1.41 9.98 -1.25
C ILE A 205 1.01 8.80 -0.37
N PRO A 206 0.95 7.59 -0.91
CA PRO A 206 0.72 6.38 -0.14
C PRO A 206 1.99 5.95 0.60
N PHE A 207 1.84 5.68 1.90
CA PHE A 207 2.83 4.99 2.72
C PHE A 207 2.36 3.56 2.96
N PHE A 208 3.26 2.59 2.81
CA PHE A 208 3.00 1.18 2.97
C PHE A 208 3.85 0.65 4.13
N GLN A 209 3.17 0.18 5.16
CA GLN A 209 3.83 -0.40 6.32
C GLN A 209 4.33 -1.79 6.00
N GLY A 210 5.65 -1.96 5.98
CA GLY A 210 6.29 -3.26 5.87
C GLY A 210 6.68 -3.82 7.22
N VAL A 211 6.98 -5.10 7.23
CA VAL A 211 7.59 -5.82 8.34
C VAL A 211 9.11 -5.92 8.12
N ARG A 212 9.85 -6.50 9.04
CA ARG A 212 11.28 -6.81 8.83
C ARG A 212 11.46 -7.73 7.60
N TYR A 213 12.59 -7.63 6.93
CA TYR A 213 12.85 -8.34 5.65
C TYR A 213 12.89 -9.86 5.77
N ASP A 214 13.24 -10.38 6.94
CA ASP A 214 13.34 -11.80 7.24
C ASP A 214 12.11 -12.35 8.01
N ALA A 215 11.02 -11.60 8.05
CA ALA A 215 9.78 -12.07 8.66
C ALA A 215 9.22 -13.26 7.88
N GLU A 216 8.96 -14.36 8.57
CA GLU A 216 8.32 -15.55 8.03
C GLU A 216 6.87 -15.61 8.51
N PHE A 217 5.95 -15.92 7.60
CA PHE A 217 4.52 -15.94 7.93
C PHE A 217 4.12 -17.17 8.76
N ASP A 218 4.93 -18.24 8.76
CA ASP A 218 4.69 -19.44 9.57
C ASP A 218 4.81 -19.17 11.09
N GLU A 219 5.52 -18.11 11.48
CA GLU A 219 5.60 -17.65 12.87
C GLU A 219 4.27 -17.06 13.40
N LEU A 220 3.27 -16.93 12.55
CA LEU A 220 2.04 -16.19 12.80
C LEU A 220 0.94 -17.03 13.41
N ASP A 221 1.00 -18.35 13.23
CA ASP A 221 0.06 -19.28 13.87
C ASP A 221 0.15 -19.20 15.40
N GLU A 222 1.30 -18.75 15.94
CA GLU A 222 1.51 -18.56 17.38
C GLU A 222 0.95 -17.23 17.90
N VAL A 223 0.67 -16.25 17.05
CA VAL A 223 0.20 -14.90 17.48
C VAL A 223 -1.23 -14.92 18.01
N GLY A 224 -1.86 -16.08 18.05
CA GLY A 224 -3.10 -16.23 18.80
C GLY A 224 -4.36 -15.84 18.04
N VAL A 225 -4.40 -16.02 16.72
CA VAL A 225 -5.67 -16.01 15.96
C VAL A 225 -6.70 -16.94 16.64
N GLY A 226 -6.22 -17.92 17.44
CA GLY A 226 -7.04 -18.73 18.34
C GLY A 226 -7.91 -17.92 19.31
N ASN A 227 -7.46 -16.71 19.71
CA ASN A 227 -8.16 -15.84 20.64
C ASN A 227 -9.18 -14.91 19.97
N VAL A 228 -9.23 -14.85 18.64
CA VAL A 228 -10.27 -14.08 17.94
C VAL A 228 -11.63 -14.72 18.19
N PRO A 229 -12.67 -13.94 18.57
CA PRO A 229 -14.00 -14.45 18.81
C PRO A 229 -14.52 -15.31 17.66
N GLU A 230 -15.19 -16.42 17.99
CA GLU A 230 -15.63 -17.41 16.99
C GLU A 230 -16.67 -16.85 16.01
N ASP A 231 -17.48 -15.87 16.45
CA ASP A 231 -18.42 -15.17 15.59
C ASP A 231 -17.72 -14.37 14.48
N ILE A 232 -16.56 -13.76 14.77
CA ILE A 232 -15.74 -13.05 13.77
C ILE A 232 -15.13 -14.06 12.79
N LYS A 233 -14.60 -15.18 13.29
CA LYS A 233 -14.06 -16.26 12.45
C LYS A 233 -15.15 -16.86 11.55
N GLU A 234 -16.35 -17.09 12.08
CA GLU A 234 -17.47 -17.62 11.33
C GLU A 234 -17.96 -16.63 10.26
N GLN A 235 -18.06 -15.35 10.60
CA GLN A 235 -18.39 -14.31 9.62
C GLN A 235 -17.38 -14.32 8.47
N ARG A 236 -16.10 -14.46 8.78
CA ARG A 236 -15.04 -14.52 7.78
C ARG A 236 -15.12 -15.78 6.92
N ARG A 237 -15.32 -16.95 7.52
CA ARG A 237 -15.53 -18.21 6.77
C ARG A 237 -16.65 -18.07 5.74
N ARG A 238 -17.78 -17.49 6.11
CA ARG A 238 -18.91 -17.23 5.19
C ARG A 238 -18.55 -16.29 4.04
N ILE A 239 -17.71 -15.28 4.28
CA ILE A 239 -17.22 -14.37 3.23
C ILE A 239 -16.29 -15.12 2.27
N ILE A 240 -15.37 -15.92 2.79
CA ILE A 240 -14.44 -16.74 2.00
C ILE A 240 -15.22 -17.75 1.14
N GLU A 241 -16.15 -18.47 1.72
CA GLU A 241 -17.00 -19.45 1.01
C GLU A 241 -17.81 -18.79 -0.10
N LYS A 242 -18.40 -17.62 0.17
CA LYS A 242 -19.16 -16.84 -0.82
C LYS A 242 -18.29 -16.39 -1.99
N ASN A 243 -16.99 -16.16 -1.75
CA ASN A 243 -16.00 -15.76 -2.75
C ASN A 243 -15.30 -16.97 -3.41
N GLY A 244 -15.85 -18.17 -3.30
CA GLY A 244 -15.33 -19.38 -3.95
C GLY A 244 -14.22 -20.11 -3.20
N GLY A 245 -14.09 -19.88 -1.88
CA GLY A 245 -13.14 -20.60 -1.03
C GLY A 245 -11.70 -20.11 -1.11
N ARG A 246 -11.47 -18.97 -1.77
CA ARG A 246 -10.14 -18.38 -1.90
C ARG A 246 -9.96 -17.24 -0.89
N ILE A 247 -8.94 -17.35 -0.04
CA ILE A 247 -8.13 -16.21 0.37
C ILE A 247 -7.36 -15.91 -0.90
N ASP A 248 -7.66 -14.79 -1.56
CA ASP A 248 -7.08 -14.48 -2.87
C ASP A 248 -5.58 -14.76 -2.90
N ASP A 249 -5.15 -15.60 -3.86
CA ASP A 249 -3.77 -15.97 -4.04
C ASP A 249 -2.93 -14.69 -4.11
N VAL A 250 -1.93 -14.60 -3.26
CA VAL A 250 -0.96 -13.51 -3.25
C VAL A 250 -0.11 -13.68 -4.51
N GLU A 251 -0.47 -13.02 -5.61
CA GLU A 251 0.45 -12.83 -6.73
C GLU A 251 1.45 -11.72 -6.33
N PHE A 252 2.68 -12.15 -6.04
CA PHE A 252 3.83 -11.27 -5.81
C PHE A 252 4.40 -10.75 -7.14
#